data_fd79f3790d9777ee6280e79c60be42ca
#
_entry.id   fd79f3790d9777ee6280e79c60be42ca
#
_cell.length_a   1.000
_cell.length_b   1.000
_cell.length_c   1.000
_cell.angle_alpha   90.00
_cell.angle_beta   90.00
_cell.angle_gamma   90.00
#
_symmetry.space_group_name_H-M   'P 1'
#
loop_
_entity.id
_entity.type
_entity.pdbx_description
1 polymer ?
#
loop_
_entity_poly.entity_id
_entity_poly.type
_entity_poly.pdbx_seq_one_letter_code
_entity_poly.pdbx_strand_id
1 'polypeptide(L)'
;MTRDIGEGLQGSLRLNHSSTVPLTGPLLARLGTYLRGNPGIALEIAQQSSEAQLEDIAAGRLDIGLLRLPVLRQHEGVVLQELFSEPLLLAVAAGHPLAGAARVRLEQLREERFISIPHRDRGGLSYLSASLCMDAGFFPRAAQVLSRKTTQLQLIQAGFGVALLPDCMREIAPASVSFVALERGCESTVALACRRDAGQMVRQFVAAMHD
;
A
#
# COMPACT_ATOMS: atom_id res chain seq x y z
N MET A 1 -41.88 25.03 -13.45
CA MET A 1 -40.54 24.63 -13.83
C MET A 1 -39.83 24.15 -12.55
N THR A 2 -40.02 22.91 -12.21
CA THR A 2 -39.40 22.26 -11.05
C THR A 2 -38.01 21.81 -11.50
N ARG A 3 -36.95 22.39 -10.92
CA ARG A 3 -35.60 21.90 -11.10
C ARG A 3 -35.53 20.59 -10.31
N ASP A 4 -35.39 19.48 -11.00
CA ASP A 4 -34.86 18.25 -10.43
C ASP A 4 -33.42 18.51 -9.93
N ILE A 5 -33.30 18.82 -8.67
CA ILE A 5 -32.04 18.72 -7.97
C ILE A 5 -31.85 17.23 -7.78
N GLY A 6 -31.00 16.63 -8.61
CA GLY A 6 -30.66 15.23 -8.49
C GLY A 6 -30.26 14.94 -7.02
N GLU A 7 -30.99 14.04 -6.37
CA GLU A 7 -30.66 13.53 -5.04
C GLU A 7 -29.28 12.90 -5.14
N GLY A 8 -28.26 13.62 -4.67
CA GLY A 8 -26.90 13.11 -4.60
C GLY A 8 -26.88 11.85 -3.74
N LEU A 9 -25.94 10.95 -4.00
CA LEU A 9 -25.75 9.75 -3.20
C LEU A 9 -25.66 10.11 -1.71
N GLN A 10 -26.43 9.41 -0.88
CA GLN A 10 -26.41 9.54 0.56
C GLN A 10 -26.12 8.18 1.19
N GLY A 11 -25.25 8.15 2.19
CA GLY A 11 -24.92 6.92 2.90
C GLY A 11 -23.50 6.92 3.47
N SER A 12 -23.02 5.75 3.88
CA SER A 12 -21.64 5.55 4.30
C SER A 12 -20.91 4.52 3.43
N LEU A 13 -19.62 4.74 3.22
CA LEU A 13 -18.68 3.80 2.61
C LEU A 13 -17.61 3.43 3.63
N ARG A 14 -17.43 2.13 3.82
CA ARG A 14 -16.35 1.58 4.65
C ARG A 14 -15.17 1.26 3.74
N LEU A 15 -14.07 2.00 3.90
CA LEU A 15 -12.84 1.86 3.14
C LEU A 15 -11.69 1.51 4.08
N ASN A 16 -11.03 0.39 3.85
CA ASN A 16 -9.78 0.09 4.54
C ASN A 16 -8.61 0.17 3.57
N HIS A 17 -7.43 0.51 4.09
CA HIS A 17 -6.20 0.50 3.32
C HIS A 17 -5.10 -0.28 4.04
N SER A 18 -4.19 -0.88 3.30
CA SER A 18 -3.03 -1.53 3.90
C SER A 18 -2.02 -0.48 4.40
N SER A 19 -1.22 -0.83 5.39
CA SER A 19 -0.19 0.08 5.93
C SER A 19 0.88 0.49 4.91
N THR A 20 0.96 -0.21 3.78
CA THR A 20 1.86 0.08 2.66
C THR A 20 1.20 0.86 1.53
N VAL A 21 -0.05 1.26 1.71
CA VAL A 21 -0.82 2.12 0.81
C VAL A 21 -1.29 3.34 1.62
N PRO A 22 -0.39 4.29 1.95
CA PRO A 22 -0.79 5.52 2.61
C PRO A 22 -1.73 6.32 1.69
N LEU A 23 -2.67 7.03 2.29
CA LEU A 23 -3.56 7.93 1.54
C LEU A 23 -2.80 9.24 1.29
N THR A 24 -1.98 9.27 0.26
CA THR A 24 -1.12 10.41 -0.11
C THR A 24 -1.21 10.67 -1.61
N GLY A 25 -0.61 11.75 -2.07
CA GLY A 25 -0.44 12.08 -3.49
C GLY A 25 -1.72 11.99 -4.32
N PRO A 26 -1.65 11.38 -5.51
CA PRO A 26 -2.80 11.26 -6.42
C PRO A 26 -3.99 10.51 -5.81
N LEU A 27 -3.73 9.49 -4.99
CA LEU A 27 -4.80 8.72 -4.33
C LEU A 27 -5.63 9.59 -3.39
N LEU A 28 -4.97 10.40 -2.56
CA LEU A 28 -5.65 11.35 -1.66
C LEU A 28 -6.39 12.45 -2.46
N ALA A 29 -5.80 12.93 -3.56
CA ALA A 29 -6.42 13.94 -4.41
C ALA A 29 -7.72 13.42 -5.05
N ARG A 30 -7.72 12.22 -5.62
CA ARG A 30 -8.91 11.56 -6.17
C ARG A 30 -9.98 11.33 -5.12
N LEU A 31 -9.60 10.81 -3.95
CA LEU A 31 -10.50 10.63 -2.81
C LEU A 31 -11.16 11.96 -2.40
N GLY A 32 -10.37 13.03 -2.28
CA GLY A 32 -10.86 14.36 -1.96
C GLY A 32 -11.81 14.93 -3.03
N THR A 33 -11.53 14.68 -4.30
CA THR A 33 -12.42 15.09 -5.41
C THR A 33 -13.76 14.36 -5.35
N TYR A 34 -13.72 13.03 -5.13
CA TYR A 34 -14.93 12.22 -4.99
C TYR A 34 -15.81 12.71 -3.83
N LEU A 35 -15.23 12.94 -2.66
CA LEU A 35 -15.98 13.39 -1.47
C LEU A 35 -16.56 14.79 -1.64
N ARG A 36 -15.83 15.72 -2.26
CA ARG A 36 -16.36 17.06 -2.57
C ARG A 36 -17.55 17.00 -3.54
N GLY A 37 -17.51 16.09 -4.50
CA GLY A 37 -18.60 15.87 -5.45
C GLY A 37 -19.80 15.13 -4.86
N ASN A 38 -19.65 14.49 -3.69
CA ASN A 38 -20.66 13.67 -3.04
C ASN A 38 -20.78 13.99 -1.55
N PRO A 39 -21.23 15.19 -1.16
CA PRO A 39 -21.22 15.65 0.23
C PRO A 39 -22.15 14.85 1.16
N GLY A 40 -23.08 14.07 0.60
CA GLY A 40 -23.97 13.17 1.36
C GLY A 40 -23.34 11.82 1.74
N ILE A 41 -22.09 11.56 1.31
CA ILE A 41 -21.40 10.31 1.63
C ILE A 41 -20.48 10.51 2.83
N ALA A 42 -20.71 9.73 3.89
CA ALA A 42 -19.77 9.57 4.99
C ALA A 42 -18.76 8.47 4.64
N LEU A 43 -17.47 8.74 4.84
CA LEU A 43 -16.41 7.77 4.61
C LEU A 43 -15.82 7.31 5.96
N GLU A 44 -15.92 6.01 6.22
CA GLU A 44 -15.27 5.37 7.36
C GLU A 44 -13.97 4.75 6.88
N ILE A 45 -12.82 5.20 7.44
CA ILE A 45 -11.50 4.74 6.99
C ILE A 45 -10.79 4.05 8.15
N ALA A 46 -10.25 2.85 7.89
CA ALA A 46 -9.39 2.14 8.83
C ALA A 46 -8.19 1.49 8.12
N GLN A 47 -7.20 1.10 8.90
CA GLN A 47 -6.02 0.39 8.41
C GLN A 47 -6.12 -1.09 8.77
N GLN A 48 -5.90 -1.96 7.75
CA GLN A 48 -6.04 -3.40 7.90
C GLN A 48 -5.09 -4.13 6.93
N SER A 49 -4.72 -5.38 7.22
CA SER A 49 -3.93 -6.20 6.28
C SER A 49 -4.72 -6.51 5.00
N SER A 50 -4.03 -6.75 3.88
CA SER A 50 -4.68 -7.06 2.61
C SER A 50 -5.59 -8.29 2.71
N GLU A 51 -5.12 -9.33 3.38
CA GLU A 51 -5.87 -10.58 3.56
C GLU A 51 -7.16 -10.34 4.37
N ALA A 52 -7.07 -9.63 5.50
CA ALA A 52 -8.23 -9.33 6.33
C ALA A 52 -9.23 -8.41 5.61
N GLN A 53 -8.76 -7.47 4.77
CA GLN A 53 -9.63 -6.67 3.91
C GLN A 53 -10.44 -7.56 2.96
N LEU A 54 -9.80 -8.54 2.30
CA LEU A 54 -10.48 -9.44 1.38
C LEU A 54 -11.53 -10.31 2.08
N GLU A 55 -11.21 -10.82 3.28
CA GLU A 55 -12.15 -11.58 4.11
C GLU A 55 -13.37 -10.72 4.50
N ASP A 56 -13.14 -9.46 4.90
CA ASP A 56 -14.21 -8.55 5.30
C ASP A 56 -15.08 -8.09 4.11
N ILE A 57 -14.48 -7.92 2.93
CA ILE A 57 -15.21 -7.64 1.69
C ILE A 57 -16.10 -8.84 1.31
N ALA A 58 -15.53 -10.05 1.31
CA ALA A 58 -16.28 -11.27 1.02
C ALA A 58 -17.47 -11.46 1.96
N ALA A 59 -17.29 -11.13 3.24
CA ALA A 59 -18.33 -11.21 4.26
C ALA A 59 -19.28 -9.99 4.30
N GLY A 60 -19.10 -8.97 3.46
CA GLY A 60 -19.93 -7.77 3.42
C GLY A 60 -19.71 -6.81 4.61
N ARG A 61 -18.66 -6.97 5.39
CA ARG A 61 -18.29 -6.08 6.49
C ARG A 61 -17.51 -4.85 6.03
N LEU A 62 -16.87 -4.92 4.88
CA LEU A 62 -16.10 -3.86 4.24
C LEU A 62 -16.60 -3.65 2.81
N ASP A 63 -16.70 -2.41 2.37
CA ASP A 63 -17.17 -2.07 1.03
C ASP A 63 -16.02 -1.98 0.03
N ILE A 64 -14.89 -1.40 0.44
CA ILE A 64 -13.74 -1.11 -0.42
C ILE A 64 -12.44 -1.39 0.34
N GLY A 65 -11.53 -2.09 -0.30
CA GLY A 65 -10.17 -2.31 0.16
C GLY A 65 -9.15 -1.68 -0.78
N LEU A 66 -8.17 -0.97 -0.23
CA LEU A 66 -6.97 -0.52 -0.93
C LEU A 66 -5.80 -1.37 -0.45
N LEU A 67 -5.31 -2.24 -1.32
CA LEU A 67 -4.35 -3.26 -0.98
C LEU A 67 -3.22 -3.33 -1.99
N ARG A 68 -2.17 -4.05 -1.62
CA ARG A 68 -0.98 -4.22 -2.47
C ARG A 68 -0.91 -5.66 -2.97
N LEU A 69 -0.70 -5.79 -4.27
CA LEU A 69 -0.51 -7.10 -4.92
C LEU A 69 0.90 -7.66 -4.67
N PRO A 70 1.09 -8.98 -4.80
CA PRO A 70 0.06 -9.99 -5.03
C PRO A 70 -0.72 -10.33 -3.75
N VAL A 71 -1.97 -10.73 -3.90
CA VAL A 71 -2.72 -11.40 -2.85
C VAL A 71 -2.55 -12.91 -3.00
N LEU A 72 -2.40 -13.62 -1.90
CA LEU A 72 -2.14 -15.08 -1.92
C LEU A 72 -3.43 -15.91 -1.94
N ARG A 73 -4.54 -15.32 -1.56
CA ARG A 73 -5.84 -15.98 -1.56
C ARG A 73 -6.83 -15.18 -2.37
N GLN A 74 -7.56 -15.86 -3.23
CA GLN A 74 -8.72 -15.32 -3.91
C GLN A 74 -9.97 -15.65 -3.10
N HIS A 75 -10.91 -14.70 -3.06
CA HIS A 75 -12.20 -14.87 -2.41
C HIS A 75 -13.30 -14.81 -3.47
N GLU A 76 -14.18 -15.82 -3.46
CA GLU A 76 -15.32 -15.84 -4.37
C GLU A 76 -16.17 -14.58 -4.19
N GLY A 77 -16.60 -13.99 -5.29
CA GLY A 77 -17.38 -12.76 -5.29
C GLY A 77 -16.60 -11.46 -5.02
N VAL A 78 -15.29 -11.51 -4.74
CA VAL A 78 -14.44 -10.32 -4.64
C VAL A 78 -13.73 -10.09 -5.97
N VAL A 79 -13.71 -8.84 -6.43
CA VAL A 79 -12.97 -8.41 -7.62
C VAL A 79 -11.85 -7.46 -7.23
N LEU A 80 -10.73 -7.58 -7.95
CA LEU A 80 -9.56 -6.73 -7.81
C LEU A 80 -9.40 -5.92 -9.09
N GLN A 81 -9.14 -4.63 -8.94
CA GLN A 81 -8.83 -3.71 -10.04
C GLN A 81 -7.53 -2.99 -9.72
N GLU A 82 -6.53 -3.12 -10.59
CA GLU A 82 -5.26 -2.42 -10.44
C GLU A 82 -5.49 -0.92 -10.62
N LEU A 83 -4.98 -0.12 -9.69
CA LEU A 83 -5.06 1.34 -9.76
C LEU A 83 -3.80 1.95 -10.38
N PHE A 84 -2.63 1.57 -9.86
CA PHE A 84 -1.33 2.02 -10.35
C PHE A 84 -0.21 1.12 -9.82
N SER A 85 0.94 1.22 -10.47
CA SER A 85 2.19 0.62 -10.01
C SER A 85 3.21 1.71 -9.68
N GLU A 86 4.07 1.43 -8.73
CA GLU A 86 5.14 2.32 -8.28
C GLU A 86 6.40 1.53 -7.97
N PRO A 87 7.60 2.15 -8.10
CA PRO A 87 8.84 1.46 -7.83
C PRO A 87 8.99 1.09 -6.37
N LEU A 88 9.61 -0.07 -6.13
CA LEU A 88 10.08 -0.50 -4.83
C LEU A 88 11.51 -0.01 -4.65
N LEU A 89 11.79 0.67 -3.54
CA LEU A 89 13.05 1.34 -3.23
C LEU A 89 13.65 0.80 -1.95
N LEU A 90 14.96 0.88 -1.83
CA LEU A 90 15.66 0.67 -0.58
C LEU A 90 15.52 1.92 0.31
N ALA A 91 14.97 1.76 1.50
CA ALA A 91 14.90 2.78 2.54
C ALA A 91 15.98 2.56 3.60
N VAL A 92 16.81 3.57 3.84
CA VAL A 92 17.95 3.57 4.77
C VAL A 92 18.04 4.88 5.54
N ALA A 93 18.74 4.89 6.67
CA ALA A 93 19.10 6.15 7.34
C ALA A 93 19.97 7.04 6.41
N ALA A 94 19.85 8.36 6.52
CA ALA A 94 20.65 9.29 5.70
C ALA A 94 22.17 9.12 5.86
N GLY A 95 22.63 8.63 7.02
CA GLY A 95 24.05 8.33 7.28
C GLY A 95 24.50 6.92 6.83
N HIS A 96 23.64 6.13 6.22
CA HIS A 96 23.97 4.79 5.75
C HIS A 96 24.92 4.84 4.55
N PRO A 97 25.91 3.91 4.42
CA PRO A 97 26.84 3.89 3.28
C PRO A 97 26.18 3.89 1.90
N LEU A 98 25.01 3.30 1.79
CA LEU A 98 24.23 3.23 0.53
C LEU A 98 23.32 4.43 0.30
N ALA A 99 23.17 5.37 1.26
CA ALA A 99 22.22 6.47 1.16
C ALA A 99 22.47 7.43 -0.03
N GLY A 100 23.74 7.59 -0.41
CA GLY A 100 24.17 8.43 -1.55
C GLY A 100 24.33 7.69 -2.87
N ALA A 101 24.05 6.39 -2.92
CA ALA A 101 24.18 5.60 -4.14
C ALA A 101 23.09 5.97 -5.17
N ALA A 102 23.45 6.06 -6.44
CA ALA A 102 22.46 6.29 -7.51
C ALA A 102 21.53 5.08 -7.64
N ARG A 103 22.07 3.88 -7.54
CA ARG A 103 21.35 2.60 -7.54
C ARG A 103 22.06 1.59 -6.66
N VAL A 104 21.30 0.61 -6.14
CA VAL A 104 21.80 -0.46 -5.28
C VAL A 104 21.42 -1.81 -5.86
N ARG A 105 22.36 -2.75 -5.88
CA ARG A 105 22.09 -4.16 -6.19
C ARG A 105 21.60 -4.86 -4.94
N LEU A 106 20.63 -5.75 -5.07
CA LEU A 106 20.05 -6.48 -3.93
C LEU A 106 21.10 -7.32 -3.17
N GLU A 107 22.10 -7.87 -3.87
CA GLU A 107 23.16 -8.66 -3.28
C GLU A 107 23.98 -7.88 -2.25
N GLN A 108 24.04 -6.55 -2.36
CA GLN A 108 24.73 -5.68 -1.40
C GLN A 108 24.00 -5.61 -0.06
N LEU A 109 22.72 -6.03 -0.02
CA LEU A 109 21.89 -6.06 1.20
C LEU A 109 21.96 -7.38 1.95
N ARG A 110 22.79 -8.34 1.50
CA ARG A 110 22.88 -9.70 2.08
C ARG A 110 23.19 -9.69 3.59
N GLU A 111 24.04 -8.78 4.02
CA GLU A 111 24.47 -8.68 5.42
C GLU A 111 23.65 -7.63 6.21
N GLU A 112 22.76 -6.92 5.52
CA GLU A 112 21.92 -5.90 6.17
C GLU A 112 20.82 -6.52 7.03
N ARG A 113 20.44 -5.80 8.07
CA ARG A 113 19.31 -6.14 8.92
C ARG A 113 18.05 -5.50 8.39
N PHE A 114 17.04 -6.31 8.14
CA PHE A 114 15.76 -5.83 7.63
C PHE A 114 14.78 -5.54 8.78
N ILE A 115 14.20 -4.35 8.76
CA ILE A 115 13.12 -3.96 9.67
C ILE A 115 11.79 -4.41 9.06
N SER A 116 10.93 -5.09 9.83
CA SER A 116 9.68 -5.68 9.36
C SER A 116 9.94 -6.75 8.29
N ILE A 117 10.43 -7.89 8.71
CA ILE A 117 10.82 -8.98 7.81
C ILE A 117 9.64 -9.41 6.96
N PRO A 118 9.89 -9.59 5.67
CA PRO A 118 8.91 -10.18 4.77
C PRO A 118 8.65 -11.64 5.17
N HIS A 119 7.38 -11.99 5.34
CA HIS A 119 6.94 -13.37 5.46
C HIS A 119 6.44 -13.85 4.09
N ARG A 120 6.96 -14.99 3.62
CA ARG A 120 6.53 -15.58 2.33
C ARG A 120 5.05 -15.91 2.30
N ASP A 121 4.47 -16.23 3.45
CA ASP A 121 3.05 -16.62 3.57
C ASP A 121 2.10 -15.42 3.65
N ARG A 122 2.62 -14.19 3.55
CA ARG A 122 1.81 -12.97 3.47
C ARG A 122 1.98 -12.34 2.10
N GLY A 123 0.88 -11.98 1.47
CA GLY A 123 0.87 -11.25 0.19
C GLY A 123 1.45 -9.83 0.28
N GLY A 124 1.33 -9.10 -0.80
CA GLY A 124 1.73 -7.71 -0.91
C GLY A 124 3.22 -7.48 -0.78
N LEU A 125 3.60 -6.41 -0.08
CA LEU A 125 4.99 -5.99 0.05
C LEU A 125 5.88 -7.05 0.73
N SER A 126 5.35 -7.79 1.68
CA SER A 126 6.12 -8.84 2.37
C SER A 126 6.54 -9.95 1.41
N TYR A 127 5.63 -10.36 0.54
CA TYR A 127 5.92 -11.36 -0.51
C TYR A 127 6.96 -10.83 -1.51
N LEU A 128 6.73 -9.62 -2.04
CA LEU A 128 7.63 -9.01 -3.02
C LEU A 128 9.05 -8.87 -2.49
N SER A 129 9.20 -8.33 -1.28
CA SER A 129 10.52 -8.14 -0.67
C SER A 129 11.24 -9.46 -0.42
N ALA A 130 10.53 -10.50 0.03
CA ALA A 130 11.10 -11.82 0.23
C ALA A 130 11.54 -12.44 -1.09
N SER A 131 10.68 -12.40 -2.12
CA SER A 131 10.97 -12.94 -3.45
C SER A 131 12.20 -12.27 -4.07
N LEU A 132 12.29 -10.94 -4.03
CA LEU A 132 13.43 -10.19 -4.55
C LEU A 132 14.74 -10.58 -3.88
N CYS A 133 14.76 -10.68 -2.55
CA CYS A 133 15.97 -11.09 -1.82
C CYS A 133 16.34 -12.55 -2.14
N MET A 134 15.37 -13.43 -2.27
CA MET A 134 15.63 -14.83 -2.63
C MET A 134 16.15 -15.00 -4.06
N ASP A 135 15.64 -14.23 -5.01
CA ASP A 135 16.12 -14.18 -6.39
C ASP A 135 17.58 -13.67 -6.44
N ALA A 136 17.95 -12.79 -5.50
CA ALA A 136 19.33 -12.33 -5.28
C ALA A 136 20.19 -13.32 -4.44
N GLY A 137 19.68 -14.50 -4.14
CA GLY A 137 20.38 -15.61 -3.51
C GLY A 137 20.54 -15.48 -1.99
N PHE A 138 19.68 -14.72 -1.29
CA PHE A 138 19.67 -14.65 0.16
C PHE A 138 18.26 -14.46 0.74
N PHE A 139 18.09 -14.79 2.02
CA PHE A 139 16.87 -14.48 2.76
C PHE A 139 17.17 -13.32 3.73
N PRO A 140 16.29 -12.28 3.77
CA PRO A 140 16.56 -11.11 4.61
C PRO A 140 16.65 -11.46 6.09
N ARG A 141 17.73 -10.97 6.76
CA ARG A 141 17.92 -11.14 8.19
C ARG A 141 17.06 -10.16 8.98
N ALA A 142 16.29 -10.69 9.93
CA ALA A 142 15.45 -9.87 10.78
C ALA A 142 16.24 -8.99 11.75
N ALA A 143 15.96 -7.68 11.75
CA ALA A 143 16.31 -6.83 12.89
C ALA A 143 15.12 -6.74 13.87
N GLN A 144 13.97 -6.33 13.34
CA GLN A 144 12.74 -6.10 14.09
C GLN A 144 11.53 -6.51 13.26
N VAL A 145 10.53 -7.14 13.85
CA VAL A 145 9.23 -7.43 13.24
C VAL A 145 8.20 -6.46 13.81
N LEU A 146 7.61 -5.63 12.96
CA LEU A 146 6.72 -4.56 13.37
C LEU A 146 5.40 -4.62 12.62
N SER A 147 4.35 -4.20 13.30
CA SER A 147 3.00 -4.09 12.72
C SER A 147 2.68 -2.70 12.14
N ARG A 148 3.46 -1.65 12.50
CA ARG A 148 3.19 -0.27 12.09
C ARG A 148 4.31 0.31 11.22
N LYS A 149 3.95 0.89 10.07
CA LYS A 149 4.92 1.48 9.13
C LYS A 149 5.57 2.75 9.65
N THR A 150 4.87 3.55 10.44
CA THR A 150 5.47 4.73 11.10
C THR A 150 6.62 4.33 12.02
N THR A 151 6.45 3.30 12.85
CA THR A 151 7.53 2.76 13.69
C THR A 151 8.67 2.19 12.84
N GLN A 152 8.37 1.54 11.70
CA GLN A 152 9.39 1.06 10.78
C GLN A 152 10.28 2.21 10.27
N LEU A 153 9.67 3.31 9.81
CA LEU A 153 10.40 4.50 9.33
C LEU A 153 11.25 5.14 10.44
N GLN A 154 10.75 5.21 11.68
CA GLN A 154 11.50 5.70 12.83
C GLN A 154 12.73 4.84 13.15
N LEU A 155 12.61 3.51 13.06
CA LEU A 155 13.74 2.61 13.29
C LEU A 155 14.75 2.65 12.15
N ILE A 156 14.32 2.82 10.90
CA ILE A 156 15.22 3.07 9.76
C ILE A 156 15.97 4.39 9.99
N GLN A 157 15.28 5.46 10.35
CA GLN A 157 15.90 6.75 10.68
C GLN A 157 16.98 6.63 11.75
N ALA A 158 16.73 5.82 12.77
CA ALA A 158 17.69 5.56 13.87
C ALA A 158 18.83 4.60 13.51
N GLY A 159 18.89 4.09 12.28
CA GLY A 159 19.96 3.21 11.80
C GLY A 159 19.87 1.76 12.29
N PHE A 160 18.70 1.31 12.77
CA PHE A 160 18.53 -0.07 13.26
C PHE A 160 18.45 -1.11 12.12
N GLY A 161 18.34 -0.67 10.87
CA GLY A 161 18.31 -1.55 9.70
C GLY A 161 17.72 -0.86 8.48
N VAL A 162 17.44 -1.67 7.46
CA VAL A 162 16.96 -1.24 6.15
C VAL A 162 15.58 -1.85 5.84
N ALA A 163 14.90 -1.34 4.82
CA ALA A 163 13.67 -1.95 4.30
C ALA A 163 13.52 -1.70 2.80
N LEU A 164 12.80 -2.59 2.11
CA LEU A 164 12.28 -2.33 0.78
C LEU A 164 10.86 -1.74 0.92
N LEU A 165 10.69 -0.51 0.46
CA LEU A 165 9.45 0.25 0.60
C LEU A 165 9.01 0.85 -0.74
N PRO A 166 7.70 0.97 -0.99
CA PRO A 166 7.19 1.62 -2.20
C PRO A 166 7.45 3.13 -2.17
N ASP A 167 7.52 3.75 -3.34
CA ASP A 167 7.91 5.15 -3.51
C ASP A 167 6.99 6.12 -2.75
N CYS A 168 5.69 5.83 -2.67
CA CYS A 168 4.72 6.64 -1.92
C CYS A 168 5.09 6.82 -0.42
N MET A 169 5.91 5.93 0.13
CA MET A 169 6.37 6.04 1.52
C MET A 169 7.30 7.24 1.76
N ARG A 170 7.88 7.83 0.70
CA ARG A 170 8.67 9.07 0.80
C ARG A 170 7.86 10.23 1.36
N GLU A 171 6.57 10.31 1.00
CA GLU A 171 5.70 11.42 1.42
C GLU A 171 5.44 11.45 2.93
N ILE A 172 5.56 10.30 3.60
CA ILE A 172 5.34 10.19 5.05
C ILE A 172 6.61 9.86 5.83
N ALA A 173 7.74 9.72 5.14
CA ALA A 173 9.01 9.41 5.77
C ALA A 173 9.66 10.66 6.39
N PRO A 174 10.38 10.52 7.53
CA PRO A 174 11.25 11.59 8.02
C PRO A 174 12.31 11.98 6.97
N ALA A 175 12.70 13.25 6.93
CA ALA A 175 13.73 13.77 6.00
C ALA A 175 15.09 13.07 6.12
N SER A 176 15.37 12.42 7.25
CA SER A 176 16.59 11.65 7.51
C SER A 176 16.52 10.19 7.06
N VAL A 177 15.46 9.80 6.35
CA VAL A 177 15.37 8.51 5.65
C VAL A 177 15.63 8.75 4.17
N SER A 178 16.65 8.09 3.63
CA SER A 178 16.98 8.10 2.20
C SER A 178 16.34 6.91 1.50
N PHE A 179 15.84 7.15 0.28
CA PHE A 179 15.28 6.12 -0.58
C PHE A 179 16.17 5.99 -1.82
N VAL A 180 16.69 4.81 -2.07
CA VAL A 180 17.63 4.52 -3.14
C VAL A 180 17.00 3.55 -4.14
N ALA A 181 17.14 3.82 -5.43
CA ALA A 181 16.61 2.95 -6.47
C ALA A 181 17.36 1.61 -6.50
N LEU A 182 16.64 0.54 -6.81
CA LEU A 182 17.26 -0.76 -7.09
C LEU A 182 17.78 -0.78 -8.52
N GLU A 183 18.93 -1.43 -8.74
CA GLU A 183 19.52 -1.57 -10.08
C GLU A 183 18.62 -2.40 -10.99
N ARG A 184 18.14 -3.53 -10.50
CA ARG A 184 17.07 -4.30 -11.11
C ARG A 184 15.75 -3.82 -10.51
N GLY A 185 15.08 -2.92 -11.22
CA GLY A 185 13.81 -2.34 -10.75
C GLY A 185 12.76 -3.42 -10.47
N CYS A 186 11.95 -3.17 -9.46
CA CYS A 186 10.74 -3.93 -9.17
C CYS A 186 9.61 -2.95 -8.91
N GLU A 187 8.46 -3.23 -9.48
CA GLU A 187 7.25 -2.45 -9.24
C GLU A 187 6.34 -3.16 -8.24
N SER A 188 5.62 -2.37 -7.51
CA SER A 188 4.63 -2.79 -6.53
C SER A 188 3.28 -2.18 -6.88
N THR A 189 2.30 -3.02 -7.17
CA THR A 189 1.00 -2.61 -7.66
C THR A 189 0.02 -2.42 -6.51
N VAL A 190 -0.68 -1.29 -6.52
CA VAL A 190 -1.83 -1.00 -5.67
C VAL A 190 -3.10 -1.41 -6.41
N ALA A 191 -3.98 -2.13 -5.73
CA ALA A 191 -5.27 -2.53 -6.25
C ALA A 191 -6.40 -2.12 -5.32
N LEU A 192 -7.55 -1.86 -5.93
CA LEU A 192 -8.81 -1.68 -5.26
C LEU A 192 -9.56 -3.01 -5.26
N ALA A 193 -10.10 -3.39 -4.12
CA ALA A 193 -10.93 -4.57 -3.94
C ALA A 193 -12.35 -4.18 -3.56
N CYS A 194 -13.35 -4.82 -4.15
CA CYS A 194 -14.75 -4.69 -3.76
C CYS A 194 -15.52 -5.97 -4.12
N ARG A 195 -16.77 -6.08 -3.69
CA ARG A 195 -17.63 -7.18 -4.14
C ARG A 195 -18.01 -7.01 -5.60
N ARG A 196 -18.14 -8.13 -6.32
CA ARG A 196 -18.61 -8.15 -7.73
C ARG A 196 -20.03 -7.62 -7.86
N ASP A 197 -20.88 -7.90 -6.89
CA ASP A 197 -22.28 -7.46 -6.81
C ASP A 197 -22.45 -6.14 -6.01
N ALA A 198 -21.38 -5.37 -5.87
CA ALA A 198 -21.37 -4.12 -5.11
C ALA A 198 -22.45 -3.15 -5.59
N GLY A 199 -23.03 -2.39 -4.67
CA GLY A 199 -24.06 -1.38 -4.95
C GLY A 199 -23.54 -0.21 -5.79
N GLN A 200 -24.46 0.65 -6.25
CA GLN A 200 -24.15 1.79 -7.13
C GLN A 200 -23.08 2.73 -6.53
N MET A 201 -23.17 3.04 -5.24
CA MET A 201 -22.24 3.93 -4.55
C MET A 201 -20.79 3.42 -4.61
N VAL A 202 -20.58 2.12 -4.37
CA VAL A 202 -19.26 1.49 -4.47
C VAL A 202 -18.75 1.52 -5.91
N ARG A 203 -19.61 1.21 -6.91
CA ARG A 203 -19.20 1.25 -8.32
C ARG A 203 -18.82 2.64 -8.78
N GLN A 204 -19.53 3.69 -8.34
CA GLN A 204 -19.18 5.07 -8.65
C GLN A 204 -17.87 5.50 -7.96
N PHE A 205 -17.65 5.08 -6.72
CA PHE A 205 -16.37 5.30 -6.05
C PHE A 205 -15.22 4.64 -6.81
N VAL A 206 -15.37 3.37 -7.19
CA VAL A 206 -14.36 2.62 -7.95
C VAL A 206 -14.00 3.35 -9.25
N ALA A 207 -15.00 3.79 -10.01
CA ALA A 207 -14.79 4.55 -11.25
C ALA A 207 -13.99 5.84 -10.99
N ALA A 208 -14.38 6.62 -9.97
CA ALA A 208 -13.71 7.87 -9.61
C ALA A 208 -12.25 7.68 -9.11
N MET A 209 -11.88 6.49 -8.67
CA MET A 209 -10.48 6.19 -8.29
C MET A 209 -9.60 5.87 -9.50
N HIS A 210 -10.16 5.58 -10.67
CA HIS A 210 -9.41 5.33 -11.91
C HIS A 210 -9.20 6.58 -12.77
N ASP A 211 -10.08 7.60 -12.63
CA ASP A 211 -10.00 8.90 -13.34
C ASP A 211 -8.88 9.78 -12.75
#